data_bd7dc3c638a4d1d0d64ea7aff5696548
#
_entry.id   bd7dc3c638a4d1d0d64ea7aff5696548
#
_cell.length_a   1.000
_cell.length_b   1.000
_cell.length_c   1.000
_cell.angle_alpha   90.00
_cell.angle_beta   90.00
_cell.angle_gamma   90.00
#
_symmetry.space_group_name_H-M   'P 1'
#
loop_
_entity.id
_entity.type
_entity.pdbx_description
1 polymer ?
#
loop_
_entity_poly.entity_id
_entity_poly.type
_entity_poly.pdbx_seq_one_letter_code
_entity_poly.pdbx_strand_id
1 'polypeptide(L)'
;MSKTIPLKEARAKFSSLVDRADRLSERYIVTKNGTPKAVVMGADEFESWMETLELMANPKAVKALGQGIKEAKAGKFRSFKDVFGEDQ
;
A
#
# COMPACT_ATOMS: atom_id res chain seq x y z
N MET A 1 -12.96 -1.32 -5.48
CA MET A 1 -13.86 -0.88 -4.45
C MET A 1 -13.08 -0.44 -3.23
N SER A 2 -13.51 0.63 -2.58
CA SER A 2 -12.78 1.14 -1.42
C SER A 2 -13.60 0.91 -0.16
N LYS A 3 -12.93 0.49 0.90
CA LYS A 3 -13.56 0.27 2.18
C LYS A 3 -12.78 1.03 3.24
N THR A 4 -13.48 1.51 4.25
CA THR A 4 -12.84 2.24 5.34
C THR A 4 -12.77 1.32 6.55
N ILE A 5 -11.60 1.27 7.20
CA ILE A 5 -11.40 0.39 8.32
C ILE A 5 -10.55 1.08 9.38
N PRO A 6 -10.92 0.99 10.66
CA PRO A 6 -10.11 1.59 11.73
C PRO A 6 -8.77 0.89 11.85
N LEU A 7 -7.75 1.65 12.25
CA LEU A 7 -6.41 1.11 12.38
C LEU A 7 -6.37 -0.13 13.27
N LYS A 8 -7.07 -0.10 14.38
CA LYS A 8 -7.07 -1.23 15.30
C LYS A 8 -7.55 -2.50 14.61
N GLU A 9 -8.63 -2.39 13.85
CA GLU A 9 -9.17 -3.53 13.14
C GLU A 9 -8.25 -3.94 12.00
N ALA A 10 -7.66 -2.96 11.32
CA ALA A 10 -6.74 -3.25 10.23
C ALA A 10 -5.54 -4.05 10.74
N ARG A 11 -5.01 -3.68 11.91
CA ARG A 11 -3.89 -4.40 12.48
C ARG A 11 -4.26 -5.85 12.80
N ALA A 12 -5.44 -6.04 13.33
CA ALA A 12 -5.88 -7.38 13.72
C ALA A 12 -6.09 -8.28 12.50
N LYS A 13 -6.45 -7.71 11.37
CA LYS A 13 -6.78 -8.48 10.17
C LYS A 13 -5.83 -8.20 9.01
N PHE A 14 -4.63 -7.74 9.30
CA PHE A 14 -3.75 -7.24 8.25
C PHE A 14 -3.45 -8.25 7.16
N SER A 15 -3.15 -9.47 7.52
CA SER A 15 -2.87 -10.51 6.51
C SER A 15 -4.05 -10.68 5.57
N SER A 16 -5.25 -10.69 6.13
CA SER A 16 -6.44 -10.84 5.33
C SER A 16 -6.66 -9.63 4.42
N LEU A 17 -6.39 -8.43 4.93
CA LEU A 17 -6.52 -7.22 4.12
C LEU A 17 -5.58 -7.26 2.93
N VAL A 18 -4.34 -7.64 3.16
CA VAL A 18 -3.34 -7.69 2.10
C VAL A 18 -3.75 -8.72 1.05
N ASP A 19 -4.20 -9.88 1.50
CA ASP A 19 -4.63 -10.92 0.58
C ASP A 19 -5.81 -10.47 -0.28
N ARG A 20 -6.79 -9.82 0.34
CA ARG A 20 -7.97 -9.36 -0.40
C ARG A 20 -7.62 -8.21 -1.33
N ALA A 21 -6.71 -7.33 -0.91
CA ALA A 21 -6.28 -6.24 -1.78
C ALA A 21 -5.61 -6.80 -3.02
N ASP A 22 -4.81 -7.85 -2.84
CA ASP A 22 -4.09 -8.45 -3.96
C ASP A 22 -5.03 -9.22 -4.89
N ARG A 23 -5.86 -10.11 -4.33
CA ARG A 23 -6.67 -10.99 -5.18
C ARG A 23 -7.95 -10.33 -5.69
N LEU A 24 -8.54 -9.46 -4.87
CA LEU A 24 -9.86 -8.91 -5.21
C LEU A 24 -9.81 -7.45 -5.59
N SER A 25 -8.62 -6.87 -5.67
CA SER A 25 -8.43 -5.46 -6.00
C SER A 25 -9.22 -4.54 -5.07
N GLU A 26 -9.39 -4.96 -3.83
CA GLU A 26 -10.02 -4.12 -2.83
C GLU A 26 -9.02 -3.13 -2.28
N ARG A 27 -9.49 -1.94 -1.93
CA ARG A 27 -8.66 -0.93 -1.31
C ARG A 27 -9.23 -0.64 0.06
N TYR A 28 -8.34 -0.46 1.02
CA TYR A 28 -8.77 -0.17 2.38
C TYR A 28 -8.18 1.15 2.82
N ILE A 29 -9.04 2.05 3.25
CA ILE A 29 -8.61 3.33 3.78
C ILE A 29 -8.56 3.15 5.30
N VAL A 30 -7.34 3.18 5.84
CA VAL A 30 -7.13 2.96 7.26
C VAL A 30 -7.27 4.28 7.99
N THR A 31 -8.12 4.31 9.01
CA THR A 31 -8.37 5.54 9.75
C THR A 31 -7.87 5.40 11.17
N LYS A 32 -7.55 6.53 11.78
CA LYS A 32 -7.20 6.60 13.18
C LYS A 32 -7.97 7.77 13.76
N ASN A 33 -8.78 7.49 14.79
CA ASN A 33 -9.64 8.51 15.39
C ASN A 33 -10.53 9.16 14.33
N GLY A 34 -11.02 8.34 13.40
CA GLY A 34 -11.93 8.83 12.38
C GLY A 34 -11.26 9.57 11.23
N THR A 35 -9.96 9.72 11.24
CA THR A 35 -9.23 10.45 10.21
C THR A 35 -8.48 9.48 9.32
N PRO A 36 -8.63 9.58 7.99
CA PRO A 36 -7.87 8.72 7.07
C PRO A 36 -6.37 8.95 7.23
N LYS A 37 -5.62 7.88 7.36
CA LYS A 37 -4.18 7.97 7.56
C LYS A 37 -3.37 7.18 6.55
N ALA A 38 -3.96 6.12 5.98
CA ALA A 38 -3.21 5.28 5.06
C ALA A 38 -4.16 4.54 4.15
N VAL A 39 -3.60 4.00 3.08
CA VAL A 39 -4.37 3.19 2.14
C VAL A 39 -3.63 1.89 1.92
N VAL A 40 -4.37 0.78 1.93
CA VAL A 40 -3.82 -0.53 1.59
C VAL A 40 -4.44 -0.95 0.27
N MET A 41 -3.60 -1.27 -0.70
CA MET A 41 -4.09 -1.71 -2.00
C MET A 41 -3.07 -2.67 -2.60
N GLY A 42 -3.48 -3.41 -3.62
CA GLY A 42 -2.58 -4.35 -4.27
C GLY A 42 -1.41 -3.63 -4.92
N ALA A 43 -0.23 -4.26 -4.86
CA ALA A 43 0.97 -3.66 -5.44
C ALA A 43 0.85 -3.52 -6.95
N ASP A 44 0.24 -4.52 -7.60
CA ASP A 44 0.06 -4.45 -9.05
C ASP A 44 -0.90 -3.34 -9.43
N GLU A 45 -1.93 -3.15 -8.63
CA GLU A 45 -2.88 -2.08 -8.87
C GLU A 45 -2.18 -0.73 -8.71
N PHE A 46 -1.35 -0.60 -7.69
CA PHE A 46 -0.62 0.64 -7.47
C PHE A 46 0.32 0.93 -8.63
N GLU A 47 0.99 -0.10 -9.15
CA GLU A 47 1.88 0.08 -10.29
C GLU A 47 1.13 0.57 -11.52
N SER A 48 -0.08 0.03 -11.75
CA SER A 48 -0.88 0.48 -12.86
C SER A 48 -1.24 1.94 -12.73
N TRP A 49 -1.57 2.37 -11.51
CA TRP A 49 -1.86 3.77 -11.27
C TRP A 49 -0.65 4.64 -11.53
N MET A 50 0.53 4.18 -11.10
CA MET A 50 1.76 4.93 -11.31
C MET A 50 2.08 5.06 -12.79
N GLU A 51 1.87 4.02 -13.57
CA GLU A 51 2.08 4.08 -15.01
C GLU A 51 1.17 5.10 -15.66
N THR A 52 -0.08 5.15 -15.21
CA THR A 52 -1.02 6.12 -15.74
C THR A 52 -0.59 7.54 -15.37
N LEU A 53 -0.19 7.75 -14.13
CA LEU A 53 0.23 9.07 -13.69
C LEU A 53 1.53 9.50 -14.37
N GLU A 54 2.35 8.56 -14.75
CA GLU A 54 3.61 8.87 -15.41
C GLU A 54 3.38 9.59 -16.74
N LEU A 55 2.27 9.28 -17.37
CA LEU A 55 1.93 9.94 -18.64
C LEU A 55 1.38 11.33 -18.43
N MET A 56 0.95 11.67 -17.21
CA MET A 56 0.27 12.92 -16.95
C MET A 56 0.97 13.81 -15.95
N ALA A 57 2.04 13.33 -15.32
CA ALA A 57 2.67 14.05 -14.23
C ALA A 57 4.17 14.12 -14.44
N ASN A 58 4.87 14.68 -13.45
CA ASN A 58 6.32 14.82 -13.51
C ASN A 58 6.99 13.44 -13.59
N PRO A 59 7.66 13.13 -14.70
CA PRO A 59 8.22 11.79 -14.87
C PRO A 59 9.26 11.42 -13.82
N LYS A 60 9.97 12.39 -13.29
CA LYS A 60 11.02 12.11 -12.31
C LYS A 60 10.43 11.61 -11.00
N ALA A 61 9.39 12.26 -10.51
CA ALA A 61 8.79 11.86 -9.26
C ALA A 61 8.15 10.50 -9.39
N VAL A 62 7.46 10.26 -10.48
CA VAL A 62 6.80 8.98 -10.70
C VAL A 62 7.83 7.87 -10.83
N LYS A 63 8.94 8.17 -11.49
CA LYS A 63 9.99 7.19 -11.65
C LYS A 63 10.59 6.78 -10.30
N ALA A 64 10.75 7.73 -9.41
CA ALA A 64 11.28 7.44 -8.08
C ALA A 64 10.34 6.52 -7.31
N LEU A 65 9.05 6.75 -7.40
CA LEU A 65 8.09 5.89 -6.75
C LEU A 65 8.10 4.50 -7.36
N GLY A 66 8.19 4.42 -8.68
CA GLY A 66 8.27 3.14 -9.35
C GLY A 66 9.50 2.35 -8.94
N GLN A 67 10.61 3.04 -8.73
CA GLN A 67 11.82 2.40 -8.27
C GLN A 67 11.64 1.78 -6.90
N GLY A 68 10.95 2.49 -6.00
CA GLY A 68 10.68 1.97 -4.68
C GLY A 68 9.87 0.68 -4.73
N ILE A 69 8.89 0.62 -5.62
CA ILE A 69 8.08 -0.58 -5.75
C ILE A 69 8.91 -1.74 -6.30
N LYS A 70 9.77 -1.47 -7.26
CA LYS A 70 10.63 -2.51 -7.81
C LYS A 70 11.54 -3.08 -6.74
N GLU A 71 12.08 -2.23 -5.89
CA GLU A 71 12.93 -2.67 -4.81
C GLU A 71 12.16 -3.53 -3.82
N ALA A 72 10.94 -3.16 -3.52
CA ALA A 72 10.12 -3.95 -2.63
C ALA A 72 9.85 -5.32 -3.22
N LYS A 73 9.53 -5.38 -4.50
CA LYS A 73 9.27 -6.66 -5.16
C LYS A 73 10.51 -7.53 -5.23
N ALA A 74 11.67 -6.90 -5.28
CA ALA A 74 12.92 -7.66 -5.33
C ALA A 74 13.40 -8.05 -3.94
N GLY A 75 12.66 -7.73 -2.90
CA GLY A 75 13.03 -8.09 -1.56
C GLY A 75 14.01 -7.15 -0.92
N LYS A 76 14.17 -5.96 -1.46
CA LYS A 76 15.10 -4.99 -0.92
C LYS A 76 14.44 -3.97 -0.01
N PHE A 77 13.23 -4.26 0.42
CA PHE A 77 12.52 -3.33 1.27
C PHE A 77 12.74 -3.75 2.71
N ARG A 78 12.46 -2.82 3.62
CA ARG A 78 12.57 -3.11 5.04
C ARG A 78 11.50 -4.07 5.44
N SER A 79 11.79 -4.89 6.41
CA SER A 79 10.79 -5.81 6.89
C SER A 79 9.71 -5.03 7.62
N PHE A 80 8.58 -5.65 7.79
CA PHE A 80 7.48 -5.06 8.52
C PHE A 80 7.93 -4.65 9.91
N LYS A 81 8.75 -5.47 10.53
CA LYS A 81 9.29 -5.23 11.83
C LYS A 81 10.13 -3.96 11.87
N ASP A 82 10.95 -3.74 10.88
CA ASP A 82 11.78 -2.54 10.81
C ASP A 82 10.92 -1.30 10.70
N VAL A 83 9.87 -1.36 9.92
CA VAL A 83 9.02 -0.21 9.67
C VAL A 83 8.17 0.13 10.87
N PHE A 84 7.57 -0.87 11.52
CA PHE A 84 6.65 -0.63 12.60
C PHE A 84 7.26 -0.77 13.98
N GLY A 85 8.52 -1.17 14.05
CA GLY A 85 9.23 -1.19 15.32
C GLY A 85 8.82 -2.27 16.25
N GLU A 86 8.14 -3.31 15.78
CA GLU A 86 7.83 -4.39 16.66
C GLU A 86 7.64 -5.63 15.95
N ASP A 87 7.69 -6.68 16.61
CA ASP A 87 7.59 -7.92 16.00
C ASP A 87 6.26 -8.24 15.70
N GLN A 88 6.06 -8.82 14.71
CA GLN A 88 4.75 -9.14 14.21
C GLN A 88 4.62 -10.63 13.99
#